data_660baaad5bd95f03b0ef2494897ae27d
#
_entry.id   660baaad5bd95f03b0ef2494897ae27d
#
_cell.length_a   1.000
_cell.length_b   1.000
_cell.length_c   1.000
_cell.angle_alpha   90.00
_cell.angle_beta   90.00
_cell.angle_gamma   90.00
#
_symmetry.space_group_name_H-M   'P 1'
#
loop_
_entity.id
_entity.type
_entity.pdbx_description
1 polymer ?
#
loop_
_entity_poly.entity_id
_entity_poly.type
_entity_poly.pdbx_seq_one_letter_code
_entity_poly.pdbx_strand_id
1 'polypeptide(L)'
;MDSENPIVSLEDVVIGYETESPLVSIPNLEIFPGEIVAIAGPSGIGKSTLLGTIAGLIRPISGSIKVCGTEIPSKPLRGSLGYIPQKLGLVRHASVRHNVMLGARAGTNDRKERNQRVTNAIQQMGLEEKSREPIRRLSGGQQRRVATARTLAQQPRLILADEFLSELDEETLTMVLESVISYIRENNSALIVVEHDISRAKSMANRILVIDDGRVNPFITKPKAVVLNS
;
A
#
# COMPACT_ATOMS: atom_id res chain seq x y z
N MET A 1 -11.47 -4.73 26.58
CA MET A 1 -11.25 -4.52 25.12
C MET A 1 -10.22 -3.44 25.05
N ASP A 2 -8.96 -3.81 24.89
CA ASP A 2 -7.90 -2.83 24.66
C ASP A 2 -8.18 -2.20 23.31
N SER A 3 -8.50 -0.90 23.31
CA SER A 3 -8.68 -0.12 22.09
C SER A 3 -7.34 -0.13 21.35
N GLU A 4 -7.22 -0.93 20.30
CA GLU A 4 -6.03 -0.92 19.46
C GLU A 4 -5.83 0.50 18.93
N ASN A 5 -4.62 1.01 19.09
CA ASN A 5 -4.28 2.33 18.56
C ASN A 5 -4.32 2.30 17.01
N PRO A 6 -4.90 3.32 16.35
CA PRO A 6 -4.92 3.37 14.90
C PRO A 6 -3.50 3.39 14.33
N ILE A 7 -3.32 2.70 13.19
CA ILE A 7 -2.08 2.76 12.41
C ILE A 7 -1.97 4.11 11.68
N VAL A 8 -3.10 4.65 11.24
CA VAL A 8 -3.21 5.97 10.62
C VAL A 8 -4.32 6.75 11.31
N SER A 9 -4.04 8.00 11.67
CA SER A 9 -5.02 8.97 12.18
C SER A 9 -4.82 10.30 11.46
N LEU A 10 -5.90 10.83 10.90
CA LEU A 10 -5.99 12.15 10.27
C LEU A 10 -7.05 12.95 11.00
N GLU A 11 -6.72 14.18 11.39
CA GLU A 11 -7.63 15.11 12.08
C GLU A 11 -7.61 16.47 11.37
N ASP A 12 -8.77 16.91 10.85
CA ASP A 12 -8.99 18.15 10.13
C ASP A 12 -7.97 18.43 9.01
N VAL A 13 -7.60 17.35 8.29
CA VAL A 13 -6.54 17.39 7.28
C VAL A 13 -7.05 17.97 5.98
N VAL A 14 -6.31 18.95 5.47
CA VAL A 14 -6.48 19.49 4.12
C VAL A 14 -5.23 19.17 3.31
N ILE A 15 -5.40 18.57 2.13
CA ILE A 15 -4.31 18.20 1.22
C ILE A 15 -4.40 18.98 -0.10
N GLY A 16 -3.25 19.23 -0.68
CA GLY A 16 -3.09 19.92 -1.95
C GLY A 16 -1.62 20.26 -2.19
N TYR A 17 -1.35 20.89 -3.32
CA TYR A 17 -0.02 21.39 -3.66
C TYR A 17 0.16 22.87 -3.29
N GLU A 18 -0.95 23.63 -3.28
CA GLU A 18 -0.99 25.04 -2.97
C GLU A 18 -2.08 25.32 -1.94
N THR A 19 -1.80 26.23 -1.02
CA THR A 19 -2.72 26.60 0.07
C THR A 19 -4.04 27.19 -0.45
N GLU A 20 -3.96 27.93 -1.57
CA GLU A 20 -5.13 28.58 -2.18
C GLU A 20 -5.97 27.64 -3.03
N SER A 21 -5.47 26.42 -3.31
CA SER A 21 -6.11 25.44 -4.19
C SER A 21 -6.10 24.04 -3.53
N PRO A 22 -6.83 23.85 -2.42
CA PRO A 22 -6.89 22.55 -1.76
C PRO A 22 -7.60 21.53 -2.65
N LEU A 23 -7.11 20.28 -2.62
CA LEU A 23 -7.68 19.18 -3.39
C LEU A 23 -8.75 18.43 -2.60
N VAL A 24 -8.45 18.08 -1.34
CA VAL A 24 -9.34 17.27 -0.51
C VAL A 24 -9.27 17.72 0.94
N SER A 25 -10.43 17.74 1.59
CA SER A 25 -10.59 17.94 3.04
C SER A 25 -11.06 16.64 3.70
N ILE A 26 -10.39 16.25 4.78
CA ILE A 26 -10.65 15.02 5.54
C ILE A 26 -10.83 15.42 7.00
N PRO A 27 -12.07 15.49 7.52
CA PRO A 27 -12.33 15.91 8.91
C PRO A 27 -11.72 14.94 9.92
N ASN A 28 -12.01 13.67 9.78
CA ASN A 28 -11.47 12.62 10.62
C ASN A 28 -11.37 11.30 9.84
N LEU A 29 -10.23 10.61 9.99
CA LEU A 29 -10.03 9.28 9.42
C LEU A 29 -9.08 8.49 10.31
N GLU A 30 -9.56 7.37 10.83
CA GLU A 30 -8.73 6.40 11.54
C GLU A 30 -8.72 5.08 10.78
N ILE A 31 -7.56 4.43 10.72
CA ILE A 31 -7.35 3.12 10.11
C ILE A 31 -6.64 2.23 11.11
N PHE A 32 -7.20 1.06 11.36
CA PHE A 32 -6.77 0.14 12.40
C PHE A 32 -5.97 -1.04 11.84
N PRO A 33 -5.20 -1.75 12.69
CA PRO A 33 -4.58 -3.01 12.32
C PRO A 33 -5.58 -4.00 11.71
N GLY A 34 -5.15 -4.77 10.69
CA GLY A 34 -6.00 -5.72 9.97
C GLY A 34 -6.95 -5.09 8.94
N GLU A 35 -7.05 -3.76 8.87
CA GLU A 35 -7.99 -3.08 8.01
C GLU A 35 -7.46 -2.88 6.58
N ILE A 36 -8.32 -3.11 5.60
CA ILE A 36 -8.09 -2.80 4.19
C ILE A 36 -9.06 -1.69 3.79
N VAL A 37 -8.50 -0.55 3.42
CA VAL A 37 -9.24 0.64 3.01
C VAL A 37 -8.97 0.94 1.54
N ALA A 38 -10.01 0.96 0.71
CA ALA A 38 -9.89 1.39 -0.67
C ALA A 38 -10.26 2.86 -0.84
N ILE A 39 -9.50 3.59 -1.64
CA ILE A 39 -9.79 4.96 -2.02
C ILE A 39 -10.25 4.97 -3.48
N ALA A 40 -11.46 5.45 -3.72
CA ALA A 40 -12.08 5.55 -5.03
C ALA A 40 -12.41 7.02 -5.36
N GLY A 41 -12.58 7.31 -6.65
CA GLY A 41 -12.96 8.63 -7.16
C GLY A 41 -12.37 8.91 -8.54
N PRO A 42 -12.77 10.01 -9.20
CA PRO A 42 -12.28 10.38 -10.52
C PRO A 42 -10.77 10.58 -10.58
N SER A 43 -10.19 10.47 -11.79
CA SER A 43 -8.77 10.78 -12.00
C SER A 43 -8.50 12.26 -11.69
N GLY A 44 -7.34 12.54 -11.08
CA GLY A 44 -6.94 13.91 -10.73
C GLY A 44 -7.57 14.48 -9.44
N ILE A 45 -8.52 13.77 -8.78
CA ILE A 45 -9.23 14.27 -7.60
C ILE A 45 -8.36 14.37 -6.32
N GLY A 46 -7.15 13.86 -6.32
CA GLY A 46 -6.25 13.92 -5.15
C GLY A 46 -5.97 12.59 -4.45
N LYS A 47 -6.38 11.43 -5.01
CA LYS A 47 -6.14 10.09 -4.40
C LYS A 47 -4.66 9.80 -4.15
N SER A 48 -3.82 9.93 -5.17
CA SER A 48 -2.35 9.73 -5.05
C SER A 48 -1.71 10.81 -4.16
N THR A 49 -2.28 12.03 -4.14
CA THR A 49 -1.83 13.09 -3.23
C THR A 49 -2.11 12.70 -1.78
N LEU A 50 -3.28 12.14 -1.49
CA LEU A 50 -3.61 11.63 -0.15
C LEU A 50 -2.65 10.51 0.27
N LEU A 51 -2.40 9.52 -0.60
CA LEU A 51 -1.40 8.48 -0.31
C LEU A 51 -0.01 9.09 -0.07
N GLY A 52 0.42 10.02 -0.92
CA GLY A 52 1.70 10.71 -0.77
C GLY A 52 1.81 11.50 0.53
N THR A 53 0.70 12.08 0.98
CA THR A 53 0.65 12.82 2.25
C THR A 53 0.74 11.85 3.45
N ILE A 54 0.00 10.73 3.43
CA ILE A 54 0.10 9.68 4.45
C ILE A 54 1.52 9.07 4.47
N ALA A 55 2.16 8.95 3.30
CA ALA A 55 3.55 8.47 3.19
C ALA A 55 4.59 9.47 3.74
N GLY A 56 4.20 10.71 4.08
CA GLY A 56 5.12 11.77 4.47
C GLY A 56 5.96 12.34 3.32
N LEU A 57 5.54 12.09 2.07
CA LEU A 57 6.18 12.61 0.85
C LEU A 57 5.67 14.01 0.47
N ILE A 58 4.41 14.29 0.82
CA ILE A 58 3.75 15.57 0.59
C ILE A 58 3.32 16.10 1.95
N ARG A 59 3.53 17.39 2.21
CA ARG A 59 3.05 18.03 3.46
C ARG A 59 1.56 18.33 3.34
N PRO A 60 0.77 18.08 4.39
CA PRO A 60 -0.61 18.58 4.42
C PRO A 60 -0.59 20.11 4.44
N ILE A 61 -1.65 20.73 3.91
CA ILE A 61 -1.88 22.20 3.99
C ILE A 61 -2.22 22.56 5.42
N SER A 62 -3.09 21.76 6.08
CA SER A 62 -3.47 21.95 7.49
C SER A 62 -3.88 20.60 8.11
N GLY A 63 -4.12 20.59 9.40
CA GLY A 63 -4.51 19.43 10.19
C GLY A 63 -3.32 18.61 10.68
N SER A 64 -3.62 17.52 11.39
CA SER A 64 -2.62 16.61 11.93
C SER A 64 -2.74 15.22 11.33
N ILE A 65 -1.61 14.57 11.08
CA ILE A 65 -1.52 13.21 10.55
C ILE A 65 -0.53 12.41 11.38
N LYS A 66 -0.98 11.27 11.89
CA LYS A 66 -0.12 10.32 12.61
C LYS A 66 -0.10 8.98 11.88
N VAL A 67 1.07 8.45 11.57
CA VAL A 67 1.26 7.20 10.82
C VAL A 67 2.23 6.30 11.56
N CYS A 68 1.81 5.08 11.88
CA CYS A 68 2.60 4.11 12.64
C CYS A 68 3.21 4.70 13.94
N GLY A 69 2.46 5.58 14.60
CA GLY A 69 2.90 6.27 15.82
C GLY A 69 3.77 7.51 15.61
N THR A 70 4.06 7.89 14.36
CA THR A 70 4.88 9.07 14.01
C THR A 70 4.01 10.17 13.42
N GLU A 71 4.16 11.38 13.90
CA GLU A 71 3.46 12.56 13.37
C GLU A 71 4.15 13.09 12.11
N ILE A 72 3.38 13.28 11.04
CA ILE A 72 3.85 13.84 9.77
C ILE A 72 3.97 15.38 9.95
N PRO A 73 5.03 16.03 9.49
CA PRO A 73 5.94 15.63 8.41
C PRO A 73 7.19 14.82 8.83
N SER A 74 7.29 14.39 10.07
CA SER A 74 8.38 13.47 10.43
C SER A 74 8.20 12.14 9.69
N LYS A 75 9.32 11.53 9.27
CA LYS A 75 9.26 10.25 8.55
C LYS A 75 8.89 9.12 9.51
N PRO A 76 7.92 8.25 9.16
CA PRO A 76 7.65 7.03 9.91
C PRO A 76 8.91 6.20 10.12
N LEU A 77 8.94 5.41 11.17
CA LEU A 77 10.07 4.53 11.47
C LEU A 77 10.43 3.70 10.24
N ARG A 78 11.72 3.57 9.99
CA ARG A 78 12.23 2.80 8.84
C ARG A 78 11.65 1.38 8.86
N GLY A 79 11.06 0.97 7.76
CA GLY A 79 10.44 -0.35 7.63
C GLY A 79 8.98 -0.41 8.05
N SER A 80 8.43 0.55 8.79
CA SER A 80 7.04 0.52 9.27
C SER A 80 6.01 0.79 8.16
N LEU A 81 6.39 1.51 7.11
CA LEU A 81 5.53 1.88 5.98
C LEU A 81 6.10 1.35 4.67
N GLY A 82 5.33 0.56 3.94
CA GLY A 82 5.60 0.10 2.58
C GLY A 82 4.79 0.91 1.57
N TYR A 83 5.40 1.27 0.44
CA TYR A 83 4.70 2.02 -0.60
C TYR A 83 4.92 1.39 -1.98
N ILE A 84 3.82 1.07 -2.66
CA ILE A 84 3.79 0.60 -4.03
C ILE A 84 3.22 1.74 -4.89
N PRO A 85 4.05 2.60 -5.46
CA PRO A 85 3.57 3.72 -6.27
C PRO A 85 3.16 3.23 -7.66
N GLN A 86 2.31 4.00 -8.34
CA GLN A 86 1.91 3.75 -9.73
C GLN A 86 3.13 3.59 -10.66
N LYS A 87 4.14 4.47 -10.51
CA LYS A 87 5.47 4.30 -11.13
C LYS A 87 6.36 3.51 -10.19
N LEU A 88 6.51 2.22 -10.40
CA LEU A 88 7.04 1.21 -9.46
C LEU A 88 8.40 1.52 -8.80
N GLY A 89 9.19 2.45 -9.33
CA GLY A 89 10.46 2.87 -8.74
C GLY A 89 11.46 1.72 -8.58
N LEU A 90 11.50 0.78 -9.55
CA LEU A 90 12.43 -0.34 -9.55
C LEU A 90 13.77 0.06 -10.17
N VAL A 91 14.86 -0.50 -9.65
CA VAL A 91 16.21 -0.34 -10.21
C VAL A 91 16.31 -1.21 -11.47
N ARG A 92 16.13 -0.60 -12.65
CA ARG A 92 15.89 -1.28 -13.92
C ARG A 92 17.02 -2.21 -14.37
N HIS A 93 18.28 -1.88 -14.06
CA HIS A 93 19.46 -2.68 -14.44
C HIS A 93 19.80 -3.75 -13.42
N ALA A 94 19.24 -3.67 -12.21
CA ALA A 94 19.46 -4.64 -11.15
C ALA A 94 18.48 -5.82 -11.28
N SER A 95 18.85 -6.95 -10.68
CA SER A 95 18.02 -8.16 -10.67
C SER A 95 16.76 -8.02 -9.82
N VAL A 96 15.80 -8.92 -10.03
CA VAL A 96 14.63 -9.11 -9.16
C VAL A 96 15.08 -9.22 -7.70
N ARG A 97 15.97 -10.17 -7.40
CA ARG A 97 16.48 -10.39 -6.04
C ARG A 97 17.08 -9.12 -5.42
N HIS A 98 17.81 -8.33 -6.20
CA HIS A 98 18.38 -7.07 -5.71
C HIS A 98 17.27 -6.08 -5.32
N ASN A 99 16.26 -5.90 -6.17
CA ASN A 99 15.14 -5.00 -5.89
C ASN A 99 14.37 -5.43 -4.63
N VAL A 100 14.07 -6.71 -4.48
CA VAL A 100 13.39 -7.24 -3.28
C VAL A 100 14.27 -7.10 -2.03
N MET A 101 15.60 -7.27 -2.16
CA MET A 101 16.55 -7.05 -1.07
C MET A 101 16.53 -5.61 -0.54
N LEU A 102 16.23 -4.60 -1.37
CA LEU A 102 16.10 -3.22 -0.91
C LEU A 102 14.97 -3.07 0.12
N GLY A 103 13.84 -3.75 -0.10
CA GLY A 103 12.74 -3.80 0.88
C GLY A 103 13.16 -4.51 2.17
N ALA A 104 13.72 -5.70 2.08
CA ALA A 104 14.16 -6.45 3.26
C ALA A 104 15.18 -5.68 4.11
N ARG A 105 16.08 -4.90 3.47
CA ARG A 105 17.03 -4.01 4.17
C ARG A 105 16.35 -2.84 4.89
N ALA A 106 15.19 -2.41 4.44
CA ALA A 106 14.42 -1.40 5.16
C ALA A 106 13.77 -1.97 6.41
N GLY A 107 13.36 -3.24 6.40
CA GLY A 107 12.63 -3.89 7.48
C GLY A 107 13.50 -4.52 8.58
N THR A 108 14.72 -4.97 8.28
CA THR A 108 15.60 -5.60 9.28
C THR A 108 17.08 -5.40 8.99
N ASN A 109 17.90 -5.36 10.06
CA ASN A 109 19.36 -5.30 9.97
C ASN A 109 20.00 -6.71 9.98
N ASP A 110 19.26 -7.75 10.35
CA ASP A 110 19.78 -9.12 10.38
C ASP A 110 19.96 -9.69 8.96
N ARG A 111 21.15 -10.19 8.65
CA ARG A 111 21.51 -10.70 7.31
C ARG A 111 20.78 -12.00 6.96
N LYS A 112 20.60 -12.89 7.92
CA LYS A 112 19.93 -14.17 7.71
C LYS A 112 18.44 -13.96 7.48
N GLU A 113 17.83 -13.15 8.31
CA GLU A 113 16.43 -12.74 8.20
C GLU A 113 16.14 -12.04 6.87
N ARG A 114 16.98 -11.08 6.43
CA ARG A 114 16.85 -10.43 5.11
C ARG A 114 16.82 -11.44 3.97
N ASN A 115 17.74 -12.42 3.98
CA ASN A 115 17.79 -13.42 2.92
C ASN A 115 16.53 -14.29 2.92
N GLN A 116 16.01 -14.65 4.09
CA GLN A 116 14.77 -15.42 4.23
C GLN A 116 13.58 -14.64 3.70
N ARG A 117 13.41 -13.38 4.13
CA ARG A 117 12.33 -12.50 3.66
C ARG A 117 12.35 -12.33 2.14
N VAL A 118 13.53 -12.14 1.55
CA VAL A 118 13.70 -12.04 0.09
C VAL A 118 13.28 -13.31 -0.62
N THR A 119 13.69 -14.47 -0.12
CA THR A 119 13.36 -15.76 -0.74
C THR A 119 11.85 -16.00 -0.68
N ASN A 120 11.24 -15.81 0.50
CA ASN A 120 9.80 -15.98 0.68
C ASN A 120 8.99 -15.03 -0.21
N ALA A 121 9.34 -13.74 -0.25
CA ALA A 121 8.62 -12.77 -1.06
C ALA A 121 8.74 -13.04 -2.58
N ILE A 122 9.89 -13.51 -3.06
CA ILE A 122 10.08 -13.92 -4.45
C ILE A 122 9.20 -15.12 -4.76
N GLN A 123 9.16 -16.12 -3.87
CA GLN A 123 8.34 -17.31 -4.01
C GLN A 123 6.85 -16.98 -4.01
N GLN A 124 6.38 -16.19 -3.06
CA GLN A 124 4.97 -15.74 -2.99
C GLN A 124 4.50 -15.05 -4.27
N MET A 125 5.42 -14.42 -4.99
CA MET A 125 5.13 -13.71 -6.25
C MET A 125 5.41 -14.54 -7.51
N GLY A 126 5.77 -15.85 -7.39
CA GLY A 126 6.08 -16.72 -8.51
C GLY A 126 7.22 -16.18 -9.39
N LEU A 127 8.29 -15.69 -8.76
CA LEU A 127 9.41 -15.04 -9.44
C LEU A 127 10.74 -15.77 -9.27
N GLU A 128 10.73 -17.04 -8.81
CA GLU A 128 11.95 -17.81 -8.49
C GLU A 128 12.86 -17.92 -9.70
N GLU A 129 12.31 -18.35 -10.85
CA GLU A 129 13.05 -18.53 -12.10
C GLU A 129 13.62 -17.22 -12.64
N LYS A 130 12.95 -16.10 -12.32
CA LYS A 130 13.33 -14.75 -12.74
C LYS A 130 14.20 -14.02 -11.72
N SER A 131 14.53 -14.66 -10.59
CA SER A 131 15.21 -14.04 -9.45
C SER A 131 16.51 -13.31 -9.83
N ARG A 132 17.24 -13.80 -10.81
CA ARG A 132 18.50 -13.22 -11.31
C ARG A 132 18.32 -12.29 -12.51
N GLU A 133 17.15 -12.28 -13.14
CA GLU A 133 16.87 -11.44 -14.32
C GLU A 133 16.85 -9.95 -13.96
N PRO A 134 17.42 -9.08 -14.79
CA PRO A 134 17.31 -7.64 -14.62
C PRO A 134 15.88 -7.16 -14.92
N ILE A 135 15.39 -6.18 -14.16
CA ILE A 135 14.01 -5.66 -14.25
C ILE A 135 13.63 -5.26 -15.68
N ARG A 136 14.57 -4.69 -16.45
CA ARG A 136 14.34 -4.25 -17.84
C ARG A 136 13.89 -5.36 -18.80
N ARG A 137 14.08 -6.65 -18.45
CA ARG A 137 13.68 -7.81 -19.24
C ARG A 137 12.32 -8.37 -18.84
N LEU A 138 11.70 -7.83 -17.82
CA LEU A 138 10.42 -8.29 -17.29
C LEU A 138 9.26 -7.56 -17.95
N SER A 139 8.13 -8.26 -18.10
CA SER A 139 6.86 -7.65 -18.48
C SER A 139 6.36 -6.66 -17.41
N GLY A 140 5.39 -5.79 -17.74
CA GLY A 140 4.78 -4.86 -16.79
C GLY A 140 4.21 -5.57 -15.57
N GLY A 141 3.44 -6.64 -15.77
CA GLY A 141 2.90 -7.46 -14.68
C GLY A 141 3.99 -8.10 -13.81
N GLN A 142 5.06 -8.63 -14.41
CA GLN A 142 6.20 -9.15 -13.65
C GLN A 142 6.90 -8.06 -12.83
N GLN A 143 7.04 -6.85 -13.38
CA GLN A 143 7.60 -5.71 -12.63
C GLN A 143 6.70 -5.32 -11.45
N ARG A 144 5.37 -5.35 -11.60
CA ARG A 144 4.43 -5.12 -10.47
C ARG A 144 4.60 -6.16 -9.40
N ARG A 145 4.70 -7.45 -9.76
CA ARG A 145 5.00 -8.52 -8.80
C ARG A 145 6.31 -8.29 -8.05
N VAL A 146 7.36 -7.80 -8.72
CA VAL A 146 8.62 -7.45 -8.06
C VAL A 146 8.44 -6.29 -7.07
N ALA A 147 7.67 -5.26 -7.42
CA ALA A 147 7.39 -4.14 -6.52
C ALA A 147 6.61 -4.59 -5.29
N THR A 148 5.62 -5.48 -5.46
CA THR A 148 4.87 -6.10 -4.36
C THR A 148 5.80 -6.95 -3.49
N ALA A 149 6.61 -7.85 -4.09
CA ALA A 149 7.60 -8.66 -3.37
C ALA A 149 8.56 -7.78 -2.54
N ARG A 150 9.04 -6.67 -3.11
CA ARG A 150 9.90 -5.71 -2.40
C ARG A 150 9.22 -5.14 -1.17
N THR A 151 7.93 -4.79 -1.29
CA THR A 151 7.15 -4.22 -0.20
C THR A 151 6.86 -5.27 0.87
N LEU A 152 6.46 -6.50 0.50
CA LEU A 152 6.22 -7.57 1.46
C LEU A 152 7.52 -8.01 2.19
N ALA A 153 8.66 -8.05 1.49
CA ALA A 153 9.96 -8.35 2.11
C ALA A 153 10.40 -7.33 3.17
N GLN A 154 9.85 -6.11 3.13
CA GLN A 154 10.07 -5.10 4.15
C GLN A 154 9.35 -5.43 5.47
N GLN A 155 8.22 -6.17 5.41
CA GLN A 155 7.29 -6.46 6.51
C GLN A 155 6.74 -5.19 7.19
N PRO A 156 6.08 -4.32 6.43
CA PRO A 156 5.57 -3.06 6.97
C PRO A 156 4.30 -3.26 7.80
N ARG A 157 4.05 -2.36 8.74
CA ARG A 157 2.77 -2.26 9.47
C ARG A 157 1.66 -1.63 8.64
N LEU A 158 2.03 -0.76 7.70
CA LEU A 158 1.12 -0.10 6.77
C LEU A 158 1.63 -0.28 5.35
N ILE A 159 0.76 -0.74 4.45
CA ILE A 159 1.01 -0.75 3.00
C ILE A 159 0.16 0.34 2.36
N LEU A 160 0.79 1.21 1.59
CA LEU A 160 0.13 2.14 0.69
C LEU A 160 0.33 1.64 -0.74
N ALA A 161 -0.75 1.52 -1.51
CA ALA A 161 -0.70 0.99 -2.86
C ALA A 161 -1.50 1.87 -3.83
N ASP A 162 -0.82 2.39 -4.84
CA ASP A 162 -1.41 3.24 -5.87
C ASP A 162 -1.56 2.45 -7.17
N GLU A 163 -2.79 2.01 -7.47
CA GLU A 163 -3.14 1.24 -8.66
C GLU A 163 -2.25 -0.03 -8.87
N PHE A 164 -1.90 -0.70 -7.78
CA PHE A 164 -0.90 -1.77 -7.82
C PHE A 164 -1.36 -3.04 -8.54
N LEU A 165 -2.65 -3.21 -8.78
CA LEU A 165 -3.26 -4.33 -9.50
C LEU A 165 -3.50 -4.03 -10.99
N SER A 166 -3.20 -2.82 -11.48
CA SER A 166 -3.38 -2.50 -12.89
C SER A 166 -2.38 -3.27 -13.76
N GLU A 167 -2.75 -3.53 -15.03
CA GLU A 167 -1.92 -4.24 -16.01
C GLU A 167 -1.59 -5.71 -15.67
N LEU A 168 -2.27 -6.31 -14.68
CA LEU A 168 -2.18 -7.73 -14.38
C LEU A 168 -3.29 -8.48 -15.13
N ASP A 169 -2.95 -9.66 -15.64
CA ASP A 169 -3.94 -10.65 -16.04
C ASP A 169 -4.70 -11.17 -14.81
N GLU A 170 -5.86 -11.77 -15.02
CA GLU A 170 -6.78 -12.13 -13.93
C GLU A 170 -6.19 -13.15 -12.95
N GLU A 171 -5.42 -14.13 -13.46
CA GLU A 171 -4.75 -15.13 -12.62
C GLU A 171 -3.67 -14.50 -11.75
N THR A 172 -2.81 -13.69 -12.37
CA THR A 172 -1.75 -12.95 -11.64
C THR A 172 -2.33 -11.95 -10.63
N LEU A 173 -3.43 -11.27 -11.00
CA LEU A 173 -4.13 -10.35 -10.12
C LEU A 173 -4.62 -11.06 -8.86
N THR A 174 -5.30 -12.20 -9.02
CA THR A 174 -5.82 -13.00 -7.92
C THR A 174 -4.68 -13.43 -6.99
N MET A 175 -3.60 -13.99 -7.54
CA MET A 175 -2.42 -14.40 -6.75
C MET A 175 -1.79 -13.25 -5.95
N VAL A 176 -1.59 -12.09 -6.59
CA VAL A 176 -1.01 -10.90 -5.93
C VAL A 176 -1.91 -10.39 -4.84
N LEU A 177 -3.21 -10.30 -5.10
CA LEU A 177 -4.21 -9.83 -4.14
C LEU A 177 -4.29 -10.74 -2.92
N GLU A 178 -4.39 -12.06 -3.12
CA GLU A 178 -4.42 -13.05 -2.04
C GLU A 178 -3.17 -12.99 -1.18
N SER A 179 -2.00 -12.87 -1.81
CA SER A 179 -0.72 -12.74 -1.08
C SER A 179 -0.68 -11.50 -0.20
N VAL A 180 -1.19 -10.35 -0.69
CA VAL A 180 -1.23 -9.12 0.10
C VAL A 180 -2.28 -9.22 1.21
N ILE A 181 -3.47 -9.77 0.95
CA ILE A 181 -4.52 -9.96 1.96
C ILE A 181 -4.06 -10.92 3.07
N SER A 182 -3.42 -12.05 2.71
CA SER A 182 -2.86 -12.99 3.69
C SER A 182 -1.82 -12.29 4.56
N TYR A 183 -0.92 -11.53 3.92
CA TYR A 183 0.08 -10.73 4.65
C TYR A 183 -0.57 -9.78 5.67
N ILE A 184 -1.61 -9.02 5.28
CA ILE A 184 -2.33 -8.09 6.16
C ILE A 184 -2.91 -8.82 7.37
N ARG A 185 -3.55 -9.97 7.15
CA ARG A 185 -4.16 -10.78 8.22
C ARG A 185 -3.12 -11.40 9.17
N GLU A 186 -2.06 -12.00 8.61
CA GLU A 186 -1.03 -12.70 9.40
C GLU A 186 -0.18 -11.75 10.24
N ASN A 187 0.04 -10.52 9.77
CA ASN A 187 0.92 -9.55 10.44
C ASN A 187 0.16 -8.43 11.17
N ASN A 188 -1.17 -8.50 11.21
CA ASN A 188 -2.03 -7.45 11.76
C ASN A 188 -1.64 -6.06 11.24
N SER A 189 -1.33 -6.00 9.95
CA SER A 189 -0.94 -4.79 9.21
C SER A 189 -2.19 -4.10 8.65
N ALA A 190 -2.05 -2.92 8.05
CA ALA A 190 -3.15 -2.28 7.31
C ALA A 190 -2.76 -2.04 5.84
N LEU A 191 -3.77 -1.96 4.96
CA LEU A 191 -3.61 -1.60 3.56
C LEU A 191 -4.49 -0.41 3.22
N ILE A 192 -3.91 0.60 2.60
CA ILE A 192 -4.65 1.66 1.91
C ILE A 192 -4.34 1.53 0.43
N VAL A 193 -5.36 1.33 -0.38
CA VAL A 193 -5.21 1.11 -1.82
C VAL A 193 -6.06 2.09 -2.62
N VAL A 194 -5.47 2.66 -3.66
CA VAL A 194 -6.21 3.41 -4.69
C VAL A 194 -6.65 2.43 -5.77
N GLU A 195 -7.95 2.39 -6.03
CA GLU A 195 -8.55 1.56 -7.05
C GLU A 195 -9.58 2.35 -7.87
N HIS A 196 -9.57 2.13 -9.20
CA HIS A 196 -10.54 2.70 -10.11
C HIS A 196 -11.75 1.80 -10.29
N ASP A 197 -11.56 0.49 -10.19
CA ASP A 197 -12.64 -0.50 -10.28
C ASP A 197 -13.32 -0.64 -8.91
N ILE A 198 -14.54 -0.10 -8.83
CA ILE A 198 -15.36 -0.16 -7.62
C ILE A 198 -15.72 -1.60 -7.26
N SER A 199 -15.90 -2.49 -8.23
CA SER A 199 -16.23 -3.91 -7.98
C SER A 199 -15.04 -4.59 -7.30
N ARG A 200 -13.83 -4.35 -7.78
CA ARG A 200 -12.59 -4.84 -7.16
C ARG A 200 -12.38 -4.24 -5.77
N ALA A 201 -12.56 -2.92 -5.61
CA ALA A 201 -12.50 -2.29 -4.30
C ALA A 201 -13.46 -2.95 -3.30
N LYS A 202 -14.71 -3.21 -3.71
CA LYS A 202 -15.73 -3.89 -2.87
C LYS A 202 -15.38 -5.33 -2.52
N SER A 203 -14.66 -6.05 -3.37
CA SER A 203 -14.30 -7.46 -3.11
C SER A 203 -13.19 -7.61 -2.06
N MET A 204 -12.30 -6.62 -1.93
CA MET A 204 -11.13 -6.71 -1.05
C MET A 204 -11.20 -5.82 0.19
N ALA A 205 -11.87 -4.66 0.13
CA ALA A 205 -11.80 -3.65 1.19
C ALA A 205 -12.87 -3.85 2.26
N ASN A 206 -12.49 -3.61 3.51
CA ASN A 206 -13.40 -3.49 4.65
C ASN A 206 -14.20 -2.20 4.56
N ARG A 207 -13.60 -1.15 4.02
CA ARG A 207 -14.15 0.19 3.92
C ARG A 207 -13.69 0.86 2.63
N ILE A 208 -14.58 1.57 1.96
CA ILE A 208 -14.25 2.37 0.78
C ILE A 208 -14.42 3.84 1.14
N LEU A 209 -13.41 4.63 0.83
CA LEU A 209 -13.45 6.08 0.91
C LEU A 209 -13.64 6.62 -0.50
N VAL A 210 -14.74 7.28 -0.74
CA VAL A 210 -15.00 7.94 -2.02
C VAL A 210 -14.61 9.40 -1.91
N ILE A 211 -13.65 9.83 -2.75
CA ILE A 211 -13.31 11.24 -2.88
C ILE A 211 -14.19 11.81 -3.99
N ASP A 212 -15.03 12.77 -3.63
CA ASP A 212 -15.91 13.48 -4.53
C ASP A 212 -16.01 14.94 -4.10
N ASP A 213 -15.98 15.88 -5.05
CA ASP A 213 -16.07 17.33 -4.83
C ASP A 213 -15.18 17.83 -3.66
N GLY A 214 -13.93 17.36 -3.63
CA GLY A 214 -12.96 17.78 -2.60
C GLY A 214 -13.22 17.27 -1.18
N ARG A 215 -14.11 16.30 -1.02
CA ARG A 215 -14.46 15.69 0.28
C ARG A 215 -14.28 14.18 0.26
N VAL A 216 -13.95 13.63 1.41
CA VAL A 216 -13.91 12.17 1.63
C VAL A 216 -15.24 11.74 2.24
N ASN A 217 -15.97 10.90 1.52
CA ASN A 217 -17.20 10.28 1.97
C ASN A 217 -16.94 8.81 2.31
N PRO A 218 -17.06 8.37 3.57
CA PRO A 218 -16.88 6.97 3.93
C PRO A 218 -18.08 6.16 3.43
N PHE A 219 -17.81 5.14 2.64
CA PHE A 219 -18.77 4.13 2.24
C PHE A 219 -18.42 2.83 2.94
N ILE A 220 -19.21 2.41 3.92
CA ILE A 220 -18.96 1.18 4.67
C ILE A 220 -19.50 0.01 3.84
N THR A 221 -18.61 -0.82 3.32
CA THR A 221 -18.96 -2.15 2.82
C THR A 221 -18.83 -3.13 3.99
N LYS A 222 -19.92 -3.82 4.36
CA LYS A 222 -19.76 -5.02 5.18
C LYS A 222 -19.03 -6.06 4.33
N PRO A 223 -17.86 -6.56 4.75
CA PRO A 223 -17.17 -7.58 3.98
C PRO A 223 -18.08 -8.80 3.93
N LYS A 224 -18.43 -9.27 2.74
CA LYS A 224 -18.82 -10.66 2.57
C LYS A 224 -17.59 -11.45 3.01
N ALA A 225 -17.75 -12.33 4.01
CA ALA A 225 -16.74 -13.31 4.34
C ALA A 225 -16.35 -13.99 3.01
N VAL A 226 -15.10 -13.83 2.59
CA VAL A 226 -14.58 -14.57 1.46
C VAL A 226 -14.52 -16.01 1.94
N VAL A 227 -15.56 -16.77 1.61
CA VAL A 227 -15.57 -18.23 1.78
C VAL A 227 -14.63 -18.74 0.71
N LEU A 228 -13.38 -18.97 1.08
CA LEU A 228 -12.49 -19.80 0.29
C LEU A 228 -13.11 -21.19 0.31
N ASN A 229 -13.76 -21.58 -0.79
CA ASN A 229 -14.14 -22.98 -1.00
C ASN A 229 -12.85 -23.79 -0.99
N SER A 230 -12.74 -24.64 0.04
CA SER A 230 -11.76 -25.71 0.19
C SER A 230 -11.86 -26.74 -0.92
#